data_b94d5794a1f74795a669276eb2c6d988
#
_entry.id   b94d5794a1f74795a669276eb2c6d988
#
_cell.length_a   1.000
_cell.length_b   1.000
_cell.length_c   1.000
_cell.angle_alpha   90.00
_cell.angle_beta   90.00
_cell.angle_gamma   90.00
#
_symmetry.space_group_name_H-M   'P 1'
#
loop_
_entity.id
_entity.type
_entity.pdbx_description
1 polymer ?
#
loop_
_entity_poly.entity_id
_entity_poly.type
_entity_poly.pdbx_seq_one_letter_code
_entity_poly.pdbx_strand_id
1 'polypeptide(L)'
;MRRLILTIFAAIVSLCSVSAKITVGAEQVEKYLPDLKGKRIAVLANHTAMVGSIHLVDMIVNQGVNLVGIVSPEHGFRGTADAGEKVNSSVDSRTGVAIWSLYSAAGRNLTDEQMAAFDIILVDMQDVGLRFYTYYITMIDVINRCADFGRKVIVLDRPNPNGMYVDGPILDMKYKSGVGALPIPVVHGLTMGEIALMAVGEGWAKRADVKVVKCQGYTHQSRYTLPISPSPNLKSQHSIYLYPSTCLFEGTACSLGRGTDAPFEMYGHPQMKGCNFSFTPRSVAGAKNPPLKDCLCYGVDLRGKDDEQIIAEGFNLEYIIDAYNRTNLGEKFFTRFFEKLVGVDYIRTMIMEGKSSDQIRARWQKDVEQFKVLRRKYLLYAE
;
A
#
# COMPACT_ATOMS: atom_id res chain seq x y z
N MET A 1 1.57 -59.92 -44.00
CA MET A 1 2.23 -58.77 -43.32
C MET A 1 1.15 -57.79 -42.91
N ARG A 2 0.67 -57.87 -41.67
CA ARG A 2 -0.31 -56.91 -41.08
C ARG A 2 0.47 -55.84 -40.31
N ARG A 3 0.37 -54.59 -40.74
CA ARG A 3 0.90 -53.43 -40.01
C ARG A 3 -0.06 -53.07 -38.89
N LEU A 4 0.41 -53.18 -37.67
CA LEU A 4 -0.27 -52.72 -36.47
C LEU A 4 -0.01 -51.22 -36.33
N ILE A 5 -1.02 -50.38 -36.47
CA ILE A 5 -0.95 -48.94 -36.20
C ILE A 5 -1.29 -48.76 -34.74
N LEU A 6 -0.30 -48.39 -33.93
CA LEU A 6 -0.47 -48.02 -32.52
C LEU A 6 -0.83 -46.54 -32.46
N THR A 7 -2.08 -46.22 -32.17
CA THR A 7 -2.56 -44.87 -31.97
C THR A 7 -2.33 -44.51 -30.47
N ILE A 8 -1.35 -43.67 -30.19
CA ILE A 8 -1.11 -43.13 -28.85
C ILE A 8 -2.09 -41.97 -28.65
N PHE A 9 -3.10 -42.17 -27.80
CA PHE A 9 -3.95 -41.09 -27.28
C PHE A 9 -3.17 -40.36 -26.17
N ALA A 10 -2.61 -39.22 -26.49
CA ALA A 10 -2.10 -38.31 -25.46
C ALA A 10 -3.29 -37.58 -24.82
N ALA A 11 -3.70 -38.04 -23.63
CA ALA A 11 -4.66 -37.33 -22.83
C ALA A 11 -3.98 -36.06 -22.27
N ILE A 12 -4.29 -34.91 -22.85
CA ILE A 12 -3.97 -33.60 -22.26
C ILE A 12 -4.88 -33.42 -21.04
N VAL A 13 -4.35 -33.76 -19.86
CA VAL A 13 -4.98 -33.39 -18.60
C VAL A 13 -4.78 -31.89 -18.42
N SER A 14 -5.79 -31.10 -18.82
CA SER A 14 -5.86 -29.69 -18.48
C SER A 14 -6.02 -29.61 -16.96
N LEU A 15 -4.93 -29.39 -16.25
CA LEU A 15 -4.95 -29.02 -14.84
C LEU A 15 -5.59 -27.62 -14.77
N CYS A 16 -6.91 -27.56 -14.64
CA CYS A 16 -7.58 -26.38 -14.13
C CYS A 16 -7.04 -26.16 -12.72
N SER A 17 -6.07 -25.25 -12.57
CA SER A 17 -5.63 -24.77 -11.29
C SER A 17 -6.82 -24.05 -10.66
N VAL A 18 -7.59 -24.76 -9.83
CA VAL A 18 -8.55 -24.13 -8.93
C VAL A 18 -7.69 -23.27 -8.00
N SER A 19 -7.65 -21.96 -8.26
CA SER A 19 -7.00 -21.02 -7.34
C SER A 19 -7.64 -21.21 -5.96
N ALA A 20 -6.88 -21.73 -5.02
CA ALA A 20 -7.37 -21.92 -3.66
C ALA A 20 -7.84 -20.57 -3.12
N LYS A 21 -9.03 -20.54 -2.52
CA LYS A 21 -9.55 -19.31 -1.90
C LYS A 21 -8.52 -18.80 -0.89
N ILE A 22 -8.10 -17.56 -1.07
CA ILE A 22 -7.21 -16.90 -0.11
C ILE A 22 -8.01 -16.56 1.14
N THR A 23 -7.53 -17.00 2.30
CA THR A 23 -8.09 -16.67 3.61
C THR A 23 -7.12 -15.72 4.31
N VAL A 24 -7.55 -14.51 4.62
CA VAL A 24 -6.70 -13.51 5.28
C VAL A 24 -6.46 -13.86 6.76
N GLY A 25 -5.42 -13.28 7.37
CA GLY A 25 -5.08 -13.53 8.77
C GLY A 25 -6.25 -13.28 9.72
N ALA A 26 -7.02 -12.23 9.48
CA ALA A 26 -8.17 -11.85 10.29
C ALA A 26 -9.30 -12.90 10.29
N GLU A 27 -9.49 -13.66 9.22
CA GLU A 27 -10.50 -14.71 9.11
C GLU A 27 -10.14 -15.98 9.88
N GLN A 28 -8.88 -16.14 10.30
CA GLN A 28 -8.38 -17.31 11.04
C GLN A 28 -8.45 -17.08 12.55
N VAL A 29 -9.67 -16.83 13.05
CA VAL A 29 -9.95 -16.39 14.42
C VAL A 29 -9.37 -17.34 15.47
N GLU A 30 -9.39 -18.64 15.22
CA GLU A 30 -8.84 -19.68 16.09
C GLU A 30 -7.32 -19.55 16.33
N LYS A 31 -6.59 -18.84 15.47
CA LYS A 31 -5.13 -18.67 15.59
C LYS A 31 -4.70 -17.52 16.49
N TYR A 32 -5.60 -16.57 16.76
CA TYR A 32 -5.26 -15.41 17.59
C TYR A 32 -6.22 -15.18 18.75
N LEU A 33 -7.49 -15.58 18.68
CA LEU A 33 -8.46 -15.39 19.76
C LEU A 33 -7.99 -15.98 21.11
N PRO A 34 -7.33 -17.16 21.17
CA PRO A 34 -6.79 -17.68 22.43
C PRO A 34 -5.77 -16.76 23.09
N ASP A 35 -4.95 -16.04 22.31
CA ASP A 35 -3.95 -15.10 22.85
C ASP A 35 -4.61 -13.87 23.50
N LEU A 36 -5.84 -13.52 23.11
CA LEU A 36 -6.57 -12.34 23.59
C LEU A 36 -7.32 -12.61 24.91
N LYS A 37 -7.52 -13.86 25.29
CA LYS A 37 -8.30 -14.23 26.46
C LYS A 37 -7.70 -13.65 27.75
N GLY A 38 -8.51 -12.88 28.49
CA GLY A 38 -8.11 -12.25 29.76
C GLY A 38 -7.11 -11.09 29.61
N LYS A 39 -6.88 -10.60 28.38
CA LYS A 39 -6.03 -9.45 28.08
C LYS A 39 -6.85 -8.21 27.72
N ARG A 40 -6.28 -7.05 27.93
CA ARG A 40 -6.79 -5.77 27.44
C ARG A 40 -6.26 -5.58 26.02
N ILE A 41 -7.13 -5.36 25.07
CA ILE A 41 -6.80 -5.38 23.64
C ILE A 41 -7.01 -3.99 23.05
N ALA A 42 -6.03 -3.52 22.24
CA ALA A 42 -6.21 -2.45 21.29
C ALA A 42 -6.24 -3.03 19.86
N VAL A 43 -6.85 -2.31 18.92
CA VAL A 43 -6.89 -2.71 17.50
C VAL A 43 -6.47 -1.52 16.64
N LEU A 44 -5.38 -1.65 15.89
CA LEU A 44 -5.03 -0.73 14.80
C LEU A 44 -5.71 -1.22 13.53
N ALA A 45 -6.72 -0.50 13.09
CA ALA A 45 -7.56 -0.89 11.96
C ALA A 45 -8.21 0.30 11.26
N ASN A 46 -8.60 0.06 10.02
CA ASN A 46 -9.46 0.94 9.24
C ASN A 46 -10.64 0.16 8.65
N HIS A 47 -11.40 0.75 7.72
CA HIS A 47 -12.57 0.16 7.09
C HIS A 47 -12.31 -1.16 6.33
N THR A 48 -11.05 -1.46 5.99
CA THR A 48 -10.69 -2.70 5.29
C THR A 48 -10.56 -3.91 6.22
N ALA A 49 -10.57 -3.71 7.54
CA ALA A 49 -10.40 -4.76 8.55
C ALA A 49 -11.64 -5.64 8.68
N MET A 50 -11.94 -6.43 7.65
CA MET A 50 -13.12 -7.29 7.59
C MET A 50 -12.77 -8.76 7.85
N VAL A 51 -13.66 -9.43 8.60
CA VAL A 51 -13.70 -10.87 8.83
C VAL A 51 -14.98 -11.37 8.16
N GLY A 52 -14.88 -11.86 6.94
CA GLY A 52 -16.05 -12.08 6.09
C GLY A 52 -16.82 -10.77 5.87
N SER A 53 -18.08 -10.72 6.31
CA SER A 53 -18.96 -9.53 6.19
C SER A 53 -18.97 -8.63 7.43
N ILE A 54 -18.23 -8.98 8.49
CA ILE A 54 -18.26 -8.27 9.78
C ILE A 54 -16.91 -7.56 9.97
N HIS A 55 -16.92 -6.33 10.45
CA HIS A 55 -15.69 -5.64 10.79
C HIS A 55 -15.00 -6.31 11.99
N LEU A 56 -13.65 -6.41 11.96
CA LEU A 56 -12.84 -7.06 13.01
C LEU A 56 -13.19 -6.56 14.42
N VAL A 57 -13.36 -5.25 14.58
CA VAL A 57 -13.71 -4.63 15.88
C VAL A 57 -15.06 -5.16 16.38
N ASP A 58 -16.08 -5.21 15.52
CA ASP A 58 -17.40 -5.71 15.88
C ASP A 58 -17.31 -7.21 16.23
N MET A 59 -16.54 -7.99 15.46
CA MET A 59 -16.34 -9.42 15.73
C MET A 59 -15.67 -9.65 17.08
N ILE A 60 -14.60 -8.92 17.41
CA ILE A 60 -13.86 -9.04 18.67
C ILE A 60 -14.76 -8.72 19.88
N VAL A 61 -15.55 -7.64 19.79
CA VAL A 61 -16.50 -7.28 20.85
C VAL A 61 -17.56 -8.37 21.03
N ASN A 62 -18.11 -8.92 19.93
CA ASN A 62 -19.08 -10.01 19.98
C ASN A 62 -18.52 -11.32 20.59
N GLN A 63 -17.20 -11.53 20.52
CA GLN A 63 -16.51 -12.65 21.18
C GLN A 63 -16.23 -12.40 22.68
N GLY A 64 -16.68 -11.29 23.24
CA GLY A 64 -16.48 -10.94 24.64
C GLY A 64 -15.03 -10.58 25.00
N VAL A 65 -14.22 -10.20 24.03
CA VAL A 65 -12.83 -9.75 24.25
C VAL A 65 -12.86 -8.34 24.86
N ASN A 66 -12.01 -8.11 25.86
CA ASN A 66 -11.87 -6.81 26.49
C ASN A 66 -11.15 -5.81 25.57
N LEU A 67 -11.89 -5.22 24.64
CA LEU A 67 -11.40 -4.21 23.70
C LEU A 67 -11.42 -2.81 24.38
N VAL A 68 -10.26 -2.23 24.61
CA VAL A 68 -10.12 -0.96 25.35
C VAL A 68 -9.86 0.25 24.44
N GLY A 69 -9.47 0.03 23.18
CA GLY A 69 -9.21 1.14 22.24
C GLY A 69 -9.10 0.70 20.79
N ILE A 70 -9.52 1.58 19.90
CA ILE A 70 -9.40 1.45 18.45
C ILE A 70 -8.40 2.51 17.99
N VAL A 71 -7.26 2.09 17.45
CA VAL A 71 -6.24 2.99 16.90
C VAL A 71 -6.59 3.24 15.43
N SER A 72 -6.80 4.50 15.08
CA SER A 72 -7.24 4.90 13.74
C SER A 72 -6.07 5.49 12.93
N PRO A 73 -5.73 4.89 11.77
CA PRO A 73 -4.70 5.41 10.87
C PRO A 73 -5.23 6.57 10.02
N GLU A 74 -4.47 6.94 8.99
CA GLU A 74 -4.89 7.87 7.93
C GLU A 74 -6.24 7.44 7.33
N HIS A 75 -7.05 8.38 6.89
CA HIS A 75 -8.44 8.22 6.42
C HIS A 75 -9.46 7.86 7.50
N GLY A 76 -9.04 7.73 8.76
CA GLY A 76 -9.93 7.45 9.88
C GLY A 76 -10.39 5.98 9.96
N PHE A 77 -10.99 5.61 11.08
CA PHE A 77 -11.41 4.23 11.35
C PHE A 77 -12.46 3.70 10.36
N ARG A 78 -13.37 4.54 9.88
CA ARG A 78 -14.41 4.16 8.89
C ARG A 78 -14.02 4.55 7.45
N GLY A 79 -12.80 5.07 7.21
CA GLY A 79 -12.24 5.29 5.87
C GLY A 79 -12.84 6.44 5.07
N THR A 80 -13.45 7.44 5.72
CA THR A 80 -14.18 8.54 5.06
C THR A 80 -13.42 9.85 4.96
N ALA A 81 -12.27 9.99 5.64
CA ALA A 81 -11.49 11.22 5.64
C ALA A 81 -10.58 11.34 4.39
N ASP A 82 -10.36 12.58 3.92
CA ASP A 82 -9.42 12.87 2.83
C ASP A 82 -7.97 12.57 3.24
N ALA A 83 -7.07 12.39 2.27
CA ALA A 83 -5.64 12.16 2.53
C ALA A 83 -5.06 13.34 3.34
N GLY A 84 -4.41 13.03 4.48
CA GLY A 84 -3.85 14.03 5.38
C GLY A 84 -4.87 14.81 6.21
N GLU A 85 -6.17 14.52 6.11
CA GLU A 85 -7.20 15.16 6.92
C GLU A 85 -7.04 14.78 8.41
N LYS A 86 -7.12 15.77 9.29
CA LYS A 86 -7.04 15.55 10.74
C LYS A 86 -8.37 14.98 11.25
N VAL A 87 -8.32 13.82 11.88
CA VAL A 87 -9.47 13.17 12.52
C VAL A 87 -9.26 13.18 14.02
N ASN A 88 -10.18 13.77 14.77
CA ASN A 88 -10.10 13.81 16.23
C ASN A 88 -10.46 12.44 16.85
N SER A 89 -9.91 12.18 18.05
CA SER A 89 -10.32 11.04 18.85
C SER A 89 -11.80 11.16 19.24
N SER A 90 -12.51 10.03 19.24
CA SER A 90 -13.94 9.94 19.46
C SER A 90 -14.30 8.57 20.09
N VAL A 91 -15.57 8.25 20.15
CA VAL A 91 -16.07 6.93 20.58
C VAL A 91 -16.77 6.30 19.39
N ASP A 92 -16.49 5.03 19.13
CA ASP A 92 -17.23 4.28 18.11
C ASP A 92 -18.68 4.08 18.54
N SER A 93 -19.62 4.60 17.75
CA SER A 93 -21.05 4.60 18.09
C SER A 93 -21.67 3.20 18.16
N ARG A 94 -21.04 2.18 17.54
CA ARG A 94 -21.56 0.80 17.54
C ARG A 94 -21.10 0.00 18.74
N THR A 95 -19.85 0.19 19.16
CA THR A 95 -19.23 -0.62 20.22
C THR A 95 -19.05 0.12 21.52
N GLY A 96 -19.15 1.46 21.53
CA GLY A 96 -18.85 2.29 22.69
C GLY A 96 -17.36 2.38 23.02
N VAL A 97 -16.47 1.83 22.19
CA VAL A 97 -15.02 1.81 22.41
C VAL A 97 -14.38 3.12 21.96
N ALA A 98 -13.40 3.62 22.74
CA ALA A 98 -12.65 4.82 22.40
C ALA A 98 -11.85 4.65 21.10
N ILE A 99 -11.92 5.64 20.21
CA ILE A 99 -11.09 5.74 19.00
C ILE A 99 -9.93 6.69 19.28
N TRP A 100 -8.70 6.19 19.15
CA TRP A 100 -7.44 6.91 19.30
C TRP A 100 -6.88 7.25 17.92
N SER A 101 -7.04 8.48 17.48
CA SER A 101 -6.57 8.90 16.16
C SER A 101 -5.07 9.19 16.17
N LEU A 102 -4.34 8.59 15.26
CA LEU A 102 -2.93 8.88 14.98
C LEU A 102 -2.74 10.08 14.02
N TYR A 103 -3.85 10.66 13.54
CA TYR A 103 -3.86 11.82 12.65
C TYR A 103 -4.62 12.99 13.31
N SER A 104 -4.43 13.17 14.61
CA SER A 104 -5.03 14.27 15.39
C SER A 104 -4.08 15.47 15.51
N ALA A 105 -4.61 16.57 16.05
CA ALA A 105 -3.80 17.73 16.41
C ALA A 105 -2.74 17.42 17.50
N ALA A 106 -2.96 16.34 18.30
CA ALA A 106 -2.06 15.91 19.38
C ALA A 106 -0.82 15.13 18.87
N GLY A 107 -0.77 14.79 17.57
CA GLY A 107 0.37 14.09 16.97
C GLY A 107 0.02 12.74 16.33
N ARG A 108 1.07 11.99 15.93
CA ARG A 108 0.97 10.71 15.22
C ARG A 108 1.28 9.49 16.08
N ASN A 109 1.46 9.65 17.40
CA ASN A 109 1.81 8.56 18.31
C ASN A 109 0.72 8.35 19.36
N LEU A 110 0.60 7.12 19.85
CA LEU A 110 -0.18 6.81 21.03
C LEU A 110 0.46 7.49 22.26
N THR A 111 -0.36 8.03 23.17
CA THR A 111 0.11 8.60 24.44
C THR A 111 0.53 7.49 25.41
N ASP A 112 1.25 7.85 26.48
CA ASP A 112 1.68 6.89 27.49
C ASP A 112 0.48 6.26 28.23
N GLU A 113 -0.60 7.03 28.45
CA GLU A 113 -1.84 6.53 29.03
C GLU A 113 -2.52 5.51 28.12
N GLN A 114 -2.56 5.78 26.80
CA GLN A 114 -3.09 4.84 25.81
C GLN A 114 -2.26 3.57 25.77
N MET A 115 -0.91 3.70 25.82
CA MET A 115 0.01 2.56 25.85
C MET A 115 -0.13 1.74 27.14
N ALA A 116 -0.43 2.35 28.26
CA ALA A 116 -0.68 1.67 29.54
C ALA A 116 -2.05 0.97 29.58
N ALA A 117 -2.99 1.36 28.74
CA ALA A 117 -4.36 0.85 28.74
C ALA A 117 -4.49 -0.57 28.19
N PHE A 118 -3.59 -1.05 27.31
CA PHE A 118 -3.69 -2.37 26.69
C PHE A 118 -2.45 -3.25 26.93
N ASP A 119 -2.61 -4.55 26.71
CA ASP A 119 -1.55 -5.54 26.81
C ASP A 119 -1.11 -6.04 25.44
N ILE A 120 -2.05 -6.15 24.50
CA ILE A 120 -1.84 -6.63 23.13
C ILE A 120 -2.51 -5.67 22.16
N ILE A 121 -1.84 -5.37 21.04
CA ILE A 121 -2.46 -4.68 19.92
C ILE A 121 -2.57 -5.63 18.72
N LEU A 122 -3.77 -5.71 18.15
CA LEU A 122 -4.00 -6.32 16.85
C LEU A 122 -3.78 -5.26 15.76
N VAL A 123 -3.14 -5.64 14.66
CA VAL A 123 -2.97 -4.80 13.48
C VAL A 123 -3.64 -5.47 12.30
N ASP A 124 -4.62 -4.80 11.71
CA ASP A 124 -5.37 -5.28 10.55
C ASP A 124 -5.71 -4.13 9.60
N MET A 125 -4.92 -3.99 8.54
CA MET A 125 -5.09 -2.99 7.51
C MET A 125 -4.66 -3.55 6.16
N GLN A 126 -5.42 -3.24 5.09
CA GLN A 126 -5.02 -3.57 3.73
C GLN A 126 -4.02 -2.55 3.20
N ASP A 127 -2.80 -2.98 2.94
CA ASP A 127 -1.75 -2.23 2.23
C ASP A 127 -1.77 -2.57 0.74
N VAL A 128 -1.10 -1.77 -0.09
CA VAL A 128 -0.99 -2.00 -1.54
C VAL A 128 0.44 -2.32 -2.01
N GLY A 129 1.37 -2.52 -1.08
CA GLY A 129 2.73 -3.00 -1.38
C GLY A 129 3.70 -1.93 -1.86
N LEU A 130 3.47 -0.66 -1.52
CA LEU A 130 4.27 0.45 -2.01
C LEU A 130 4.83 1.30 -0.87
N ARG A 131 6.10 1.71 -0.99
CA ARG A 131 6.81 2.48 0.03
C ARG A 131 6.08 3.78 0.42
N PHE A 132 5.44 4.46 -0.52
CA PHE A 132 4.73 5.72 -0.26
C PHE A 132 3.26 5.52 0.15
N TYR A 133 2.77 4.27 0.26
CA TYR A 133 1.49 3.96 0.87
C TYR A 133 1.69 3.76 2.39
N THR A 134 1.12 4.64 3.21
CA THR A 134 1.66 4.97 4.54
C THR A 134 1.23 4.05 5.70
N TYR A 135 0.43 3.02 5.46
CA TYR A 135 -0.06 2.15 6.54
C TYR A 135 1.04 1.35 7.21
N TYR A 136 2.05 0.89 6.45
CA TYR A 136 3.20 0.23 7.05
C TYR A 136 3.98 1.17 7.98
N ILE A 137 4.07 2.47 7.68
CA ILE A 137 4.75 3.46 8.53
C ILE A 137 4.01 3.57 9.86
N THR A 138 2.68 3.69 9.82
CA THR A 138 1.82 3.72 11.01
C THR A 138 2.02 2.46 11.85
N MET A 139 2.08 1.27 11.23
CA MET A 139 2.34 0.02 11.94
C MET A 139 3.73 0.03 12.59
N ILE A 140 4.77 0.48 11.90
CA ILE A 140 6.15 0.55 12.45
C ILE A 140 6.23 1.52 13.63
N ASP A 141 5.57 2.67 13.56
CA ASP A 141 5.50 3.62 14.68
C ASP A 141 4.83 2.98 15.91
N VAL A 142 3.74 2.24 15.70
CA VAL A 142 3.06 1.49 16.77
C VAL A 142 3.95 0.37 17.31
N ILE A 143 4.66 -0.38 16.46
CA ILE A 143 5.63 -1.42 16.90
C ILE A 143 6.71 -0.81 17.79
N ASN A 144 7.26 0.35 17.41
CA ASN A 144 8.27 1.05 18.20
C ASN A 144 7.74 1.46 19.58
N ARG A 145 6.50 1.96 19.64
CA ARG A 145 5.84 2.29 20.91
C ARG A 145 5.57 1.04 21.75
N CYS A 146 5.14 -0.05 21.12
CA CYS A 146 4.92 -1.33 21.81
C CYS A 146 6.20 -1.88 22.42
N ALA A 147 7.34 -1.75 21.72
CA ALA A 147 8.65 -2.14 22.26
C ALA A 147 9.01 -1.36 23.53
N ASP A 148 8.75 -0.04 23.55
CA ASP A 148 9.04 0.81 24.71
C ASP A 148 8.22 0.45 25.96
N PHE A 149 7.03 -0.10 25.76
CA PHE A 149 6.08 -0.45 26.83
C PHE A 149 5.94 -1.96 27.07
N GLY A 150 6.73 -2.80 26.39
CA GLY A 150 6.65 -4.26 26.51
C GLY A 150 5.29 -4.83 26.08
N ARG A 151 4.64 -4.21 25.09
CA ARG A 151 3.35 -4.67 24.55
C ARG A 151 3.54 -5.62 23.39
N LYS A 152 2.70 -6.66 23.31
CA LYS A 152 2.69 -7.61 22.19
C LYS A 152 1.94 -7.03 20.99
N VAL A 153 2.47 -7.28 19.80
CA VAL A 153 1.84 -6.93 18.52
C VAL A 153 1.43 -8.21 17.81
N ILE A 154 0.19 -8.30 17.33
CA ILE A 154 -0.27 -9.40 16.49
C ILE A 154 -0.74 -8.79 15.16
N VAL A 155 -0.01 -9.07 14.09
CA VAL A 155 -0.37 -8.65 12.73
C VAL A 155 -1.25 -9.71 12.10
N LEU A 156 -2.48 -9.35 11.76
CA LEU A 156 -3.42 -10.17 10.99
C LEU A 156 -3.16 -9.88 9.51
N ASP A 157 -2.30 -10.68 8.90
CA ASP A 157 -1.71 -10.37 7.59
C ASP A 157 -2.74 -10.45 6.45
N ARG A 158 -2.52 -9.62 5.42
CA ARG A 158 -3.35 -9.53 4.22
C ARG A 158 -2.49 -9.64 2.98
N PRO A 159 -3.04 -10.18 1.85
CA PRO A 159 -2.32 -10.25 0.59
C PRO A 159 -1.85 -8.86 0.13
N ASN A 160 -0.64 -8.83 -0.44
CA ASN A 160 -0.16 -7.66 -1.15
C ASN A 160 -0.60 -7.75 -2.63
N PRO A 161 -1.43 -6.83 -3.15
CA PRO A 161 -1.89 -6.87 -4.54
C PRO A 161 -0.77 -6.57 -5.56
N ASN A 162 0.35 -5.97 -5.12
CA ASN A 162 1.58 -5.76 -5.89
C ASN A 162 2.72 -6.66 -5.40
N GLY A 163 2.41 -7.83 -4.84
CA GLY A 163 3.40 -8.76 -4.25
C GLY A 163 4.29 -9.46 -5.27
N MET A 164 3.88 -9.51 -6.56
CA MET A 164 4.50 -10.33 -7.60
C MET A 164 5.84 -9.80 -8.12
N TYR A 165 6.22 -8.58 -7.78
CA TYR A 165 7.49 -8.01 -8.22
C TYR A 165 8.10 -7.06 -7.19
N VAL A 166 9.39 -6.75 -7.38
CA VAL A 166 10.16 -5.77 -6.59
C VAL A 166 10.83 -4.83 -7.57
N ASP A 167 10.60 -3.52 -7.43
CA ASP A 167 11.13 -2.54 -8.38
C ASP A 167 11.21 -1.12 -7.79
N GLY A 168 11.92 -0.26 -8.49
CA GLY A 168 12.14 1.13 -8.11
C GLY A 168 13.29 1.32 -7.13
N PRO A 169 13.77 2.55 -6.97
CA PRO A 169 14.95 2.84 -6.13
C PRO A 169 14.68 2.57 -4.65
N ILE A 170 15.71 2.08 -3.96
CA ILE A 170 15.73 1.99 -2.50
C ILE A 170 15.74 3.41 -1.92
N LEU A 171 14.99 3.63 -0.84
CA LEU A 171 15.00 4.93 -0.16
C LEU A 171 16.40 5.27 0.38
N ASP A 172 16.98 6.34 -0.13
CA ASP A 172 18.09 7.01 0.56
C ASP A 172 17.51 7.71 1.81
N MET A 173 17.99 7.31 2.99
CA MET A 173 17.44 7.75 4.28
C MET A 173 17.53 9.26 4.52
N LYS A 174 18.30 10.01 3.71
CA LYS A 174 18.25 11.50 3.70
C LYS A 174 16.89 12.04 3.26
N TYR A 175 16.12 11.24 2.50
CA TYR A 175 14.73 11.55 2.06
C TYR A 175 13.65 10.93 2.95
N LYS A 176 14.03 10.34 4.10
CA LYS A 176 13.05 9.81 5.07
C LYS A 176 11.97 10.85 5.37
N SER A 177 10.71 10.43 5.30
CA SER A 177 9.56 11.31 5.45
C SER A 177 8.30 10.53 5.81
N GLY A 178 7.15 11.23 5.91
CA GLY A 178 5.86 10.58 6.10
C GLY A 178 5.39 9.71 4.93
N VAL A 179 6.09 9.70 3.79
CA VAL A 179 5.80 8.85 2.62
C VAL A 179 6.96 7.90 2.28
N GLY A 180 7.87 7.69 3.22
CA GLY A 180 9.00 6.75 3.07
C GLY A 180 9.81 6.71 4.36
N ALA A 181 9.71 5.64 5.15
CA ALA A 181 10.33 5.54 6.47
C ALA A 181 11.41 4.47 6.57
N LEU A 182 11.43 3.48 5.68
CA LEU A 182 12.36 2.35 5.68
C LEU A 182 13.21 2.33 4.40
N PRO A 183 14.44 1.80 4.44
CA PRO A 183 15.31 1.66 3.28
C PRO A 183 14.86 0.49 2.39
N ILE A 184 13.68 0.61 1.80
CA ILE A 184 13.04 -0.37 0.91
C ILE A 184 12.78 0.24 -0.46
N PRO A 185 12.64 -0.57 -1.54
CA PRO A 185 12.31 -0.08 -2.88
C PRO A 185 10.89 0.49 -2.95
N VAL A 186 10.57 1.18 -4.03
CA VAL A 186 9.22 1.73 -4.27
C VAL A 186 8.18 0.60 -4.20
N VAL A 187 8.38 -0.48 -4.97
CA VAL A 187 7.58 -1.70 -4.90
C VAL A 187 8.41 -2.74 -4.15
N HIS A 188 8.03 -3.03 -2.93
CA HIS A 188 8.86 -3.86 -2.04
C HIS A 188 8.52 -5.36 -2.09
N GLY A 189 7.36 -5.73 -2.65
CA GLY A 189 6.93 -7.12 -2.78
C GLY A 189 6.76 -7.86 -1.46
N LEU A 190 6.44 -7.18 -0.37
CA LEU A 190 6.24 -7.73 0.97
C LEU A 190 4.80 -7.49 1.43
N THR A 191 4.27 -8.39 2.26
CA THR A 191 3.04 -8.13 3.02
C THR A 191 3.33 -7.27 4.25
N MET A 192 2.29 -6.78 4.92
CA MET A 192 2.43 -6.03 6.17
C MET A 192 3.12 -6.87 7.26
N GLY A 193 2.79 -8.16 7.37
CA GLY A 193 3.44 -9.07 8.30
C GLY A 193 4.92 -9.24 8.01
N GLU A 194 5.29 -9.40 6.75
CA GLU A 194 6.70 -9.52 6.33
C GLU A 194 7.49 -8.22 6.58
N ILE A 195 6.89 -7.05 6.31
CA ILE A 195 7.51 -5.75 6.65
C ILE A 195 7.74 -5.62 8.15
N ALA A 196 6.77 -6.00 8.98
CA ALA A 196 6.92 -5.94 10.43
C ALA A 196 8.10 -6.79 10.92
N LEU A 197 8.19 -8.06 10.43
CA LEU A 197 9.29 -8.95 10.78
C LEU A 197 10.63 -8.43 10.27
N MET A 198 10.68 -7.93 9.03
CA MET A 198 11.90 -7.40 8.43
C MET A 198 12.38 -6.15 9.16
N ALA A 199 11.50 -5.21 9.47
CA ALA A 199 11.87 -3.98 10.16
C ALA A 199 12.46 -4.25 11.56
N VAL A 200 11.89 -5.20 12.30
CA VAL A 200 12.41 -5.62 13.61
C VAL A 200 13.72 -6.40 13.45
N GLY A 201 13.78 -7.32 12.48
CA GLY A 201 14.93 -8.21 12.27
C GLY A 201 16.17 -7.48 11.74
N GLU A 202 16.02 -6.46 10.90
CA GLU A 202 17.11 -5.63 10.39
C GLU A 202 17.42 -4.42 11.31
N GLY A 203 16.71 -4.28 12.45
CA GLY A 203 16.92 -3.19 13.39
C GLY A 203 16.44 -1.82 12.90
N TRP A 204 15.56 -1.79 11.88
CA TRP A 204 14.92 -0.56 11.40
C TRP A 204 13.79 -0.12 12.31
N ALA A 205 13.21 -1.05 13.04
CA ALA A 205 12.30 -0.84 14.15
C ALA A 205 12.87 -1.39 15.45
N LYS A 206 12.38 -0.91 16.59
CA LYS A 206 12.75 -1.43 17.92
C LYS A 206 12.33 -2.88 18.06
N ARG A 207 13.10 -3.65 18.84
CA ARG A 207 12.79 -5.06 19.11
C ARG A 207 11.51 -5.18 19.94
N ALA A 208 10.44 -5.66 19.32
CA ALA A 208 9.13 -5.92 19.92
C ALA A 208 8.75 -7.40 19.78
N ASP A 209 7.82 -7.89 20.62
CA ASP A 209 7.18 -9.20 20.44
C ASP A 209 6.12 -9.09 19.34
N VAL A 210 6.48 -9.51 18.12
CA VAL A 210 5.61 -9.47 16.95
C VAL A 210 5.23 -10.89 16.52
N LYS A 211 3.95 -11.22 16.57
CA LYS A 211 3.36 -12.43 15.98
C LYS A 211 2.65 -12.06 14.68
N VAL A 212 2.82 -12.86 13.62
CA VAL A 212 2.07 -12.71 12.37
C VAL A 212 1.12 -13.90 12.20
N VAL A 213 -0.16 -13.62 11.98
CA VAL A 213 -1.16 -14.59 11.54
C VAL A 213 -1.21 -14.54 10.02
N LYS A 214 -0.55 -15.50 9.37
CA LYS A 214 -0.36 -15.55 7.92
C LYS A 214 -1.66 -15.80 7.16
N CYS A 215 -1.78 -15.29 5.94
CA CYS A 215 -2.81 -15.71 4.99
C CYS A 215 -2.66 -17.20 4.64
N GLN A 216 -3.77 -17.86 4.31
CA GLN A 216 -3.78 -19.20 3.71
C GLN A 216 -4.08 -19.09 2.22
N GLY A 217 -3.46 -19.95 1.40
CA GLY A 217 -3.68 -19.99 -0.04
C GLY A 217 -3.09 -18.79 -0.83
N TYR A 218 -2.35 -17.91 -0.17
CA TYR A 218 -1.63 -16.79 -0.80
C TYR A 218 -0.18 -17.15 -1.09
N THR A 219 0.30 -16.71 -2.24
CA THR A 219 1.72 -16.64 -2.63
C THR A 219 1.99 -15.24 -3.18
N HIS A 220 3.26 -14.86 -3.31
CA HIS A 220 3.61 -13.57 -3.92
C HIS A 220 3.16 -13.47 -5.38
N GLN A 221 2.97 -14.59 -6.09
CA GLN A 221 2.46 -14.61 -7.47
C GLN A 221 0.93 -14.54 -7.58
N SER A 222 0.21 -14.55 -6.45
CA SER A 222 -1.25 -14.50 -6.46
C SER A 222 -1.76 -13.18 -7.00
N ARG A 223 -2.67 -13.22 -7.98
CA ARG A 223 -3.47 -12.07 -8.39
C ARG A 223 -4.62 -11.90 -7.40
N TYR A 224 -4.49 -10.94 -6.51
CA TYR A 224 -5.48 -10.70 -5.46
C TYR A 224 -6.23 -9.39 -5.70
N THR A 225 -7.48 -9.51 -6.08
CA THR A 225 -8.38 -8.35 -6.20
C THR A 225 -8.87 -7.95 -4.81
N LEU A 226 -8.63 -6.71 -4.44
CA LEU A 226 -9.06 -6.20 -3.13
C LEU A 226 -10.59 -6.12 -3.08
N PRO A 227 -11.23 -6.75 -2.07
CA PRO A 227 -12.70 -6.73 -1.94
C PRO A 227 -13.23 -5.35 -1.55
N ILE A 228 -12.39 -4.49 -1.00
CA ILE A 228 -12.72 -3.14 -0.54
C ILE A 228 -11.60 -2.20 -0.98
N SER A 229 -11.96 -1.04 -1.52
CA SER A 229 -10.99 0.00 -1.87
C SER A 229 -10.13 0.38 -0.66
N PRO A 230 -8.79 0.35 -0.77
CA PRO A 230 -7.91 0.56 0.39
C PRO A 230 -7.87 2.03 0.82
N SER A 231 -8.27 2.95 -0.05
CA SER A 231 -8.39 4.39 0.23
C SER A 231 -9.43 5.04 -0.70
N PRO A 232 -9.94 6.23 -0.38
CA PRO A 232 -10.98 6.89 -1.17
C PRO A 232 -10.61 7.19 -2.63
N ASN A 233 -9.31 7.22 -2.95
CA ASN A 233 -8.83 7.53 -4.31
C ASN A 233 -8.22 6.32 -5.05
N LEU A 234 -8.06 5.16 -4.42
CA LEU A 234 -7.71 3.91 -5.10
C LEU A 234 -8.97 3.06 -5.25
N LYS A 235 -9.80 3.40 -6.26
CA LYS A 235 -11.17 2.91 -6.39
C LYS A 235 -11.28 1.58 -7.13
N SER A 236 -10.28 1.22 -7.93
CA SER A 236 -10.26 0.03 -8.77
C SER A 236 -8.98 -0.77 -8.58
N GLN A 237 -9.02 -2.07 -8.93
CA GLN A 237 -7.79 -2.89 -8.97
C GLN A 237 -6.82 -2.35 -10.03
N HIS A 238 -7.33 -1.83 -11.13
CA HIS A 238 -6.56 -1.17 -12.18
C HIS A 238 -5.75 0.03 -11.66
N SER A 239 -6.39 0.90 -10.88
CA SER A 239 -5.70 2.03 -10.23
C SER A 239 -4.60 1.57 -9.28
N ILE A 240 -4.77 0.43 -8.58
CA ILE A 240 -3.76 -0.14 -7.67
C ILE A 240 -2.53 -0.61 -8.44
N TYR A 241 -2.70 -1.19 -9.64
CA TYR A 241 -1.58 -1.60 -10.49
C TYR A 241 -0.87 -0.39 -11.14
N LEU A 242 -1.60 0.67 -11.50
CA LEU A 242 -1.02 1.91 -12.02
C LEU A 242 -0.34 2.77 -10.94
N TYR A 243 -0.78 2.64 -9.68
CA TYR A 243 -0.35 3.49 -8.57
C TYR A 243 1.17 3.56 -8.36
N PRO A 244 1.97 2.50 -8.51
CA PRO A 244 3.43 2.57 -8.43
C PRO A 244 4.03 3.70 -9.26
N SER A 245 3.54 3.88 -10.47
CA SER A 245 4.05 4.84 -11.46
C SER A 245 3.31 6.18 -11.41
N THR A 246 1.98 6.16 -11.26
CA THR A 246 1.16 7.37 -11.33
C THR A 246 1.16 8.20 -10.04
N CYS A 247 1.45 7.60 -8.88
CA CYS A 247 1.61 8.34 -7.62
C CYS A 247 2.73 9.41 -7.71
N LEU A 248 3.72 9.22 -8.56
CA LEU A 248 4.80 10.18 -8.75
C LEU A 248 4.33 11.56 -9.21
N PHE A 249 3.15 11.63 -9.87
CA PHE A 249 2.56 12.91 -10.28
C PHE A 249 2.19 13.81 -9.11
N GLU A 250 2.02 13.29 -7.88
CA GLU A 250 1.86 14.13 -6.68
C GLU A 250 3.09 15.01 -6.41
N GLY A 251 4.24 14.61 -6.93
CA GLY A 251 5.48 15.38 -6.90
C GLY A 251 5.70 16.29 -8.10
N THR A 252 4.68 16.53 -8.92
CA THR A 252 4.77 17.33 -10.16
C THR A 252 3.69 18.40 -10.24
N ALA A 253 3.72 19.20 -11.32
CA ALA A 253 2.67 20.18 -11.64
C ALA A 253 1.42 19.56 -12.25
N CYS A 254 1.44 18.27 -12.63
CA CYS A 254 0.33 17.59 -13.29
C CYS A 254 -0.72 17.09 -12.31
N SER A 255 -1.96 16.99 -12.80
CA SER A 255 -3.01 16.20 -12.14
C SER A 255 -2.86 14.73 -12.51
N LEU A 256 -3.15 13.86 -11.55
CA LEU A 256 -3.23 12.39 -11.70
C LEU A 256 -4.68 11.88 -11.63
N GLY A 257 -5.63 12.75 -11.95
CA GLY A 257 -7.04 12.41 -11.96
C GLY A 257 -7.75 12.48 -10.61
N ARG A 258 -7.10 12.92 -9.50
CA ARG A 258 -7.86 13.22 -8.27
C ARG A 258 -8.94 14.25 -8.57
N GLY A 259 -10.13 14.05 -8.04
CA GLY A 259 -11.29 14.88 -8.37
C GLY A 259 -12.01 14.47 -9.67
N THR A 260 -11.72 13.26 -10.18
CA THR A 260 -12.46 12.58 -11.25
C THR A 260 -12.99 11.23 -10.76
N ASP A 261 -13.65 10.49 -11.63
CA ASP A 261 -14.15 9.14 -11.32
C ASP A 261 -13.04 8.09 -11.30
N ALA A 262 -11.89 8.36 -11.95
CA ALA A 262 -10.77 7.43 -12.10
C ALA A 262 -9.42 8.06 -11.69
N PRO A 263 -9.23 8.39 -10.39
CA PRO A 263 -7.95 8.88 -9.90
C PRO A 263 -6.86 7.79 -10.05
N PHE A 264 -5.63 8.23 -10.39
CA PHE A 264 -4.47 7.39 -10.70
C PHE A 264 -4.55 6.59 -12.02
N GLU A 265 -5.64 6.74 -12.79
CA GLU A 265 -5.82 6.06 -14.08
C GLU A 265 -5.71 7.04 -15.27
N MET A 266 -5.22 8.24 -15.01
CA MET A 266 -4.95 9.28 -16.01
C MET A 266 -3.94 10.28 -15.46
N TYR A 267 -3.32 11.06 -16.35
CA TYR A 267 -2.53 12.22 -15.94
C TYR A 267 -2.65 13.34 -16.99
N GLY A 268 -2.45 14.59 -16.56
CA GLY A 268 -2.53 15.71 -17.47
C GLY A 268 -2.27 17.07 -16.84
N HIS A 269 -2.13 18.08 -17.71
CA HIS A 269 -1.90 19.45 -17.35
C HIS A 269 -2.52 20.39 -18.40
N PRO A 270 -2.93 21.64 -18.06
CA PRO A 270 -3.48 22.58 -19.05
C PRO A 270 -2.52 22.90 -20.22
N GLN A 271 -1.22 22.80 -20.02
CA GLN A 271 -0.19 23.06 -21.04
C GLN A 271 0.31 21.80 -21.76
N MET A 272 -0.25 20.63 -21.50
CA MET A 272 0.20 19.39 -22.12
C MET A 272 -0.23 19.32 -23.58
N LYS A 273 0.74 19.33 -24.52
CA LYS A 273 0.48 19.43 -25.96
C LYS A 273 0.36 18.05 -26.62
N GLY A 274 -0.38 17.99 -27.72
CA GLY A 274 -0.49 16.81 -28.56
C GLY A 274 -1.28 15.66 -27.91
N CYS A 275 -2.20 15.97 -26.99
CA CYS A 275 -3.08 15.02 -26.36
C CYS A 275 -4.50 15.13 -26.88
N ASN A 276 -5.14 13.99 -27.18
CA ASN A 276 -6.53 13.90 -27.61
C ASN A 276 -7.51 13.69 -26.46
N PHE A 277 -7.02 13.38 -25.28
CA PHE A 277 -7.80 13.18 -24.06
C PHE A 277 -7.75 14.45 -23.20
N SER A 278 -8.87 14.75 -22.56
CA SER A 278 -8.95 15.86 -21.61
C SER A 278 -9.88 15.53 -20.45
N PHE A 279 -9.63 16.14 -19.30
CA PHE A 279 -10.46 16.02 -18.10
C PHE A 279 -10.37 17.28 -17.25
N THR A 280 -11.31 17.45 -16.33
CA THR A 280 -11.32 18.58 -15.41
C THR A 280 -11.48 18.06 -13.98
N PRO A 281 -10.46 18.18 -13.12
CA PRO A 281 -10.58 17.84 -11.70
C PRO A 281 -11.65 18.69 -11.01
N ARG A 282 -12.52 18.06 -10.21
CA ARG A 282 -13.59 18.72 -9.45
C ARG A 282 -13.46 18.39 -7.97
N SER A 283 -14.07 19.20 -7.11
CA SER A 283 -14.20 18.86 -5.70
C SER A 283 -15.18 17.69 -5.54
N VAL A 284 -14.70 16.59 -5.02
CA VAL A 284 -15.47 15.37 -4.74
C VAL A 284 -15.15 14.84 -3.36
N ALA A 285 -15.99 13.94 -2.82
CA ALA A 285 -15.63 13.19 -1.60
C ALA A 285 -14.33 12.43 -1.79
N GLY A 286 -13.41 12.51 -0.83
CA GLY A 286 -12.07 11.94 -0.92
C GLY A 286 -11.03 12.82 -1.64
N ALA A 287 -11.46 13.91 -2.30
CA ALA A 287 -10.59 14.90 -2.95
C ALA A 287 -11.28 16.27 -3.01
N LYS A 288 -11.41 16.93 -1.85
CA LYS A 288 -12.09 18.25 -1.75
C LYS A 288 -11.34 19.34 -2.52
N ASN A 289 -10.01 19.28 -2.53
CA ASN A 289 -9.15 20.25 -3.20
C ASN A 289 -8.11 19.52 -4.09
N PRO A 290 -8.54 18.88 -5.20
CA PRO A 290 -7.60 18.17 -6.08
C PRO A 290 -6.65 19.16 -6.77
N PRO A 291 -5.44 18.72 -7.14
CA PRO A 291 -4.54 19.50 -7.98
C PRO A 291 -5.23 19.92 -9.28
N LEU A 292 -4.99 21.15 -9.72
CA LEU A 292 -5.58 21.76 -10.93
C LEU A 292 -7.14 21.74 -10.91
N LYS A 293 -7.73 21.89 -9.73
CA LYS A 293 -9.18 21.96 -9.56
C LYS A 293 -9.79 23.00 -10.53
N ASP A 294 -10.86 22.61 -11.19
CA ASP A 294 -11.64 23.41 -12.14
C ASP A 294 -10.86 23.85 -13.41
N CYS A 295 -9.64 23.36 -13.61
CA CYS A 295 -8.86 23.60 -14.81
C CYS A 295 -9.06 22.49 -15.84
N LEU A 296 -9.25 22.81 -17.11
CA LEU A 296 -9.23 21.84 -18.20
C LEU A 296 -7.79 21.37 -18.40
N CYS A 297 -7.55 20.08 -18.16
CA CYS A 297 -6.26 19.41 -18.36
C CYS A 297 -6.34 18.57 -19.64
N TYR A 298 -5.31 18.67 -20.47
CA TYR A 298 -5.05 17.75 -21.58
C TYR A 298 -4.08 16.69 -21.08
N GLY A 299 -4.21 15.44 -21.53
CA GLY A 299 -3.38 14.39 -20.97
C GLY A 299 -3.55 13.03 -21.61
N VAL A 300 -3.21 12.00 -20.84
CA VAL A 300 -3.25 10.60 -21.23
C VAL A 300 -4.26 9.84 -20.36
N ASP A 301 -5.10 9.05 -21.03
CA ASP A 301 -6.03 8.12 -20.42
C ASP A 301 -5.40 6.73 -20.34
N LEU A 302 -5.25 6.20 -19.14
CA LEU A 302 -4.66 4.88 -18.90
C LEU A 302 -5.72 3.79 -18.65
N ARG A 303 -7.01 4.13 -18.58
CA ARG A 303 -8.11 3.21 -18.23
C ARG A 303 -8.24 2.02 -19.19
N GLY A 304 -7.82 2.20 -20.44
CA GLY A 304 -7.85 1.15 -21.46
C GLY A 304 -6.59 0.29 -21.51
N LYS A 305 -5.61 0.51 -20.64
CA LYS A 305 -4.38 -0.27 -20.63
C LYS A 305 -4.61 -1.63 -19.97
N ASP A 306 -3.98 -2.68 -20.50
CA ASP A 306 -4.08 -4.03 -19.98
C ASP A 306 -3.34 -4.17 -18.64
N ASP A 307 -3.97 -4.81 -17.64
CA ASP A 307 -3.42 -4.96 -16.29
C ASP A 307 -2.13 -5.81 -16.28
N GLU A 308 -2.06 -6.88 -17.07
CA GLU A 308 -0.84 -7.71 -17.14
C GLU A 308 0.31 -6.95 -17.82
N GLN A 309 0.01 -6.06 -18.76
CA GLN A 309 1.00 -5.17 -19.34
C GLN A 309 1.51 -4.18 -18.29
N ILE A 310 0.63 -3.56 -17.50
CA ILE A 310 1.02 -2.63 -16.42
C ILE A 310 1.94 -3.32 -15.40
N ILE A 311 1.57 -4.53 -14.99
CA ILE A 311 2.35 -5.33 -14.04
C ILE A 311 3.72 -5.69 -14.63
N ALA A 312 3.78 -6.06 -15.91
CA ALA A 312 5.03 -6.40 -16.59
C ALA A 312 5.97 -5.20 -16.76
N GLU A 313 5.42 -3.99 -16.93
CA GLU A 313 6.19 -2.75 -17.00
C GLU A 313 6.81 -2.37 -15.63
N GLY A 314 6.20 -2.79 -14.54
CA GLY A 314 6.67 -2.52 -13.17
C GLY A 314 6.59 -1.04 -12.80
N PHE A 315 7.62 -0.55 -12.11
CA PHE A 315 7.75 0.88 -11.77
C PHE A 315 8.18 1.67 -13.01
N ASN A 316 7.19 2.18 -13.74
CA ASN A 316 7.36 2.79 -15.06
C ASN A 316 7.51 4.31 -14.98
N LEU A 317 8.66 4.84 -15.42
CA LEU A 317 8.93 6.28 -15.47
C LEU A 317 8.48 6.93 -16.79
N GLU A 318 8.07 6.16 -17.81
CA GLU A 318 7.67 6.72 -19.12
C GLU A 318 6.53 7.74 -18.98
N TYR A 319 5.59 7.52 -18.04
CA TYR A 319 4.48 8.46 -17.81
C TYR A 319 4.97 9.84 -17.35
N ILE A 320 5.94 9.86 -16.43
CA ILE A 320 6.54 11.13 -15.94
C ILE A 320 7.39 11.80 -17.02
N ILE A 321 8.16 11.00 -17.78
CA ILE A 321 9.00 11.50 -18.88
C ILE A 321 8.12 12.07 -20.00
N ASP A 322 7.05 11.39 -20.39
CA ASP A 322 6.07 11.86 -21.39
C ASP A 322 5.45 13.20 -20.96
N ALA A 323 4.97 13.28 -19.72
CA ALA A 323 4.35 14.50 -19.20
C ALA A 323 5.37 15.66 -19.10
N TYR A 324 6.60 15.40 -18.67
CA TYR A 324 7.67 16.39 -18.63
C TYR A 324 7.93 16.99 -20.01
N ASN A 325 8.08 16.15 -21.02
CA ASN A 325 8.37 16.56 -22.38
C ASN A 325 7.19 17.36 -23.01
N ARG A 326 5.94 16.92 -22.78
CA ARG A 326 4.74 17.55 -23.37
C ARG A 326 4.34 18.86 -22.69
N THR A 327 4.63 19.04 -21.41
CA THR A 327 4.28 20.26 -20.68
C THR A 327 5.25 21.41 -20.94
N ASN A 328 6.50 21.11 -21.29
CA ASN A 328 7.57 22.10 -21.50
C ASN A 328 7.72 23.10 -20.31
N LEU A 329 7.51 22.62 -19.08
CA LEU A 329 7.60 23.44 -17.86
C LEU A 329 9.04 23.55 -17.31
N GLY A 330 9.97 22.72 -17.81
CA GLY A 330 11.35 22.66 -17.31
C GLY A 330 11.39 22.38 -15.80
N GLU A 331 12.18 23.15 -15.07
CA GLU A 331 12.33 23.00 -13.61
C GLU A 331 11.01 23.13 -12.82
N LYS A 332 10.03 23.87 -13.36
CA LYS A 332 8.73 24.08 -12.73
C LYS A 332 7.82 22.83 -12.77
N PHE A 333 8.21 21.80 -13.52
CA PHE A 333 7.45 20.55 -13.60
C PHE A 333 7.51 19.80 -12.29
N PHE A 334 8.67 19.74 -11.62
CA PHE A 334 8.86 19.01 -10.38
C PHE A 334 8.67 19.90 -9.15
N THR A 335 8.03 19.36 -8.11
CA THR A 335 8.00 19.97 -6.78
C THR A 335 9.04 19.34 -5.86
N ARG A 336 9.27 19.91 -4.68
CA ARG A 336 10.14 19.31 -3.65
C ARG A 336 9.61 17.99 -3.08
N PHE A 337 8.37 17.64 -3.41
CA PHE A 337 7.77 16.38 -2.96
C PHE A 337 8.20 15.19 -3.82
N PHE A 338 8.66 15.44 -5.04
CA PHE A 338 9.08 14.40 -5.97
C PHE A 338 10.18 13.50 -5.40
N GLU A 339 11.24 14.09 -4.82
CA GLU A 339 12.35 13.34 -4.21
C GLU A 339 11.89 12.50 -3.01
N LYS A 340 10.88 12.95 -2.26
CA LYS A 340 10.31 12.16 -1.16
C LYS A 340 9.58 10.91 -1.66
N LEU A 341 8.94 11.00 -2.83
CA LEU A 341 8.24 9.87 -3.46
C LEU A 341 9.23 8.89 -4.08
N VAL A 342 10.15 9.37 -4.93
CA VAL A 342 11.14 8.49 -5.57
C VAL A 342 12.22 8.03 -4.59
N GLY A 343 12.51 8.79 -3.53
CA GLY A 343 13.43 8.43 -2.46
C GLY A 343 14.90 8.59 -2.80
N VAL A 344 15.23 9.24 -3.93
CA VAL A 344 16.59 9.49 -4.43
C VAL A 344 16.66 10.83 -5.17
N ASP A 345 17.86 11.36 -5.41
CA ASP A 345 18.06 12.66 -6.05
C ASP A 345 18.28 12.62 -7.58
N TYR A 346 18.73 11.50 -8.10
CA TYR A 346 19.19 11.43 -9.49
C TYR A 346 18.08 11.34 -10.53
N ILE A 347 16.87 10.86 -10.18
CA ILE A 347 15.79 10.61 -11.16
C ILE A 347 15.35 11.91 -11.85
N ARG A 348 15.08 12.97 -11.07
CA ARG A 348 14.72 14.28 -11.63
C ARG A 348 15.80 14.79 -12.59
N THR A 349 17.06 14.78 -12.15
CA THR A 349 18.19 15.25 -12.94
C THR A 349 18.30 14.48 -14.25
N MET A 350 18.22 13.14 -14.19
CA MET A 350 18.32 12.30 -15.38
C MET A 350 17.14 12.51 -16.35
N ILE A 351 15.91 12.74 -15.86
CA ILE A 351 14.77 13.09 -16.72
C ILE A 351 15.04 14.44 -17.42
N MET A 352 15.50 15.45 -16.69
CA MET A 352 15.81 16.77 -17.25
C MET A 352 16.97 16.74 -18.25
N GLU A 353 17.90 15.79 -18.11
CA GLU A 353 18.98 15.51 -19.06
C GLU A 353 18.51 14.71 -20.29
N GLY A 354 17.23 14.34 -20.39
CA GLY A 354 16.67 13.57 -21.50
C GLY A 354 17.03 12.09 -21.50
N LYS A 355 17.36 11.50 -20.35
CA LYS A 355 17.62 10.06 -20.24
C LYS A 355 16.32 9.26 -20.38
N SER A 356 16.41 8.09 -21.01
CA SER A 356 15.29 7.17 -21.11
C SER A 356 14.97 6.48 -19.76
N SER A 357 13.76 5.96 -19.63
CA SER A 357 13.34 5.16 -18.47
C SER A 357 14.30 4.01 -18.18
N ASP A 358 14.77 3.30 -19.21
CA ASP A 358 15.72 2.18 -19.06
C ASP A 358 17.09 2.64 -18.52
N GLN A 359 17.60 3.79 -18.99
CA GLN A 359 18.85 4.36 -18.49
C GLN A 359 18.73 4.75 -17.01
N ILE A 360 17.58 5.27 -16.60
CA ILE A 360 17.32 5.62 -15.20
C ILE A 360 17.13 4.35 -14.37
N ARG A 361 16.36 3.37 -14.87
CA ARG A 361 16.12 2.07 -14.23
C ARG A 361 17.42 1.33 -13.92
N ALA A 362 18.39 1.37 -14.82
CA ALA A 362 19.68 0.72 -14.63
C ALA A 362 20.41 1.17 -13.34
N ARG A 363 20.10 2.36 -12.80
CA ARG A 363 20.73 2.91 -11.60
C ARG A 363 20.35 2.16 -10.33
N TRP A 364 19.15 1.60 -10.25
CA TRP A 364 18.67 0.90 -9.03
C TRP A 364 18.60 -0.63 -9.15
N GLN A 365 18.80 -1.21 -10.33
CA GLN A 365 18.67 -2.66 -10.51
C GLN A 365 19.53 -3.48 -9.56
N LYS A 366 20.81 -3.09 -9.38
CA LYS A 366 21.70 -3.79 -8.47
C LYS A 366 21.19 -3.76 -7.02
N ASP A 367 20.71 -2.63 -6.58
CA ASP A 367 20.21 -2.45 -5.20
C ASP A 367 18.92 -3.25 -4.99
N VAL A 368 18.04 -3.30 -6.01
CA VAL A 368 16.83 -4.12 -6.00
C VAL A 368 17.19 -5.62 -5.88
N GLU A 369 18.19 -6.11 -6.62
CA GLU A 369 18.63 -7.50 -6.51
C GLU A 369 19.20 -7.80 -5.11
N GLN A 370 19.96 -6.89 -4.51
CA GLN A 370 20.42 -7.02 -3.13
C GLN A 370 19.27 -7.05 -2.14
N PHE A 371 18.25 -6.19 -2.33
CA PHE A 371 17.07 -6.21 -1.49
C PHE A 371 16.27 -7.50 -1.62
N LYS A 372 16.12 -8.06 -2.83
CA LYS A 372 15.49 -9.37 -3.03
C LYS A 372 16.19 -10.47 -2.23
N VAL A 373 17.53 -10.46 -2.16
CA VAL A 373 18.28 -11.40 -1.32
C VAL A 373 18.01 -11.14 0.16
N LEU A 374 18.04 -9.88 0.60
CA LEU A 374 17.83 -9.51 2.00
C LEU A 374 16.43 -9.92 2.50
N ARG A 375 15.38 -9.63 1.72
CA ARG A 375 13.98 -9.89 2.11
C ARG A 375 13.65 -11.36 2.28
N ARG A 376 14.40 -12.30 1.61
CA ARG A 376 14.14 -13.75 1.68
C ARG A 376 14.09 -14.31 3.10
N LYS A 377 14.85 -13.72 4.03
CA LYS A 377 14.84 -14.12 5.45
C LYS A 377 13.48 -13.91 6.13
N TYR A 378 12.66 -13.04 5.58
CA TYR A 378 11.40 -12.55 6.18
C TYR A 378 10.15 -12.97 5.42
N LEU A 379 10.33 -13.63 4.25
CA LEU A 379 9.20 -14.11 3.45
C LEU A 379 8.44 -15.20 4.21
N LEU A 380 7.14 -15.00 4.32
CA LEU A 380 6.18 -15.92 4.93
C LEU A 380 5.46 -16.77 3.89
N TYR A 381 5.55 -16.37 2.62
CA TYR A 381 4.84 -16.96 1.49
C TYR A 381 5.81 -17.31 0.37
N ALA A 382 5.45 -18.30 -0.46
CA ALA A 382 6.23 -18.65 -1.64
C ALA A 382 6.27 -17.51 -2.67
N GLU A 383 7.42 -17.38 -3.34
CA GLU A 383 7.62 -16.47 -4.48
C GLU A 383 7.07 -17.04 -5.79
#